data_e1ea3b0ac059cf079c2ef5edb65801d5
#
_entry.id   e1ea3b0ac059cf079c2ef5edb65801d5
#
_cell.length_a   1.000
_cell.length_b   1.000
_cell.length_c   1.000
_cell.angle_alpha   90.00
_cell.angle_beta   90.00
_cell.angle_gamma   90.00
#
_symmetry.space_group_name_H-M   'P 1'
#
loop_
_entity.id
_entity.type
_entity.pdbx_description
1 polymer ?
#
loop_
_entity_poly.entity_id
_entity_poly.type
_entity_poly.pdbx_seq_one_letter_code
_entity_poly.pdbx_strand_id
1 'polypeptide(L)'
;MVRRGEVYWVELDPTIGSEIQKTRPGLIVSPDDMNAALPRVIIAPITSRGQPLGCRPEVHFNGKESRILLDQLRCVDKQRLKARMGAIPADQWQAILLEMLS
;
A
#
# COMPACT_ATOMS: atom_id res chain seq x y z
N MET A 1 6.45 6.47 -14.27
CA MET A 1 5.37 5.49 -14.37
C MET A 1 5.27 4.70 -13.06
N VAL A 2 4.05 4.53 -12.56
CA VAL A 2 3.81 3.80 -11.31
C VAL A 2 4.02 2.30 -11.54
N ARG A 3 4.76 1.65 -10.66
CA ARG A 3 5.05 0.22 -10.77
C ARG A 3 4.66 -0.52 -9.49
N ARG A 4 4.26 -1.77 -9.67
CA ARG A 4 3.94 -2.67 -8.55
C ARG A 4 5.14 -2.82 -7.63
N GLY A 5 4.88 -2.73 -6.33
CA GLY A 5 5.94 -2.82 -5.33
C GLY A 5 6.55 -1.49 -4.94
N GLU A 6 6.27 -0.44 -5.68
CA GLU A 6 6.72 0.90 -5.29
C GLU A 6 5.87 1.45 -4.16
N VAL A 7 6.47 2.32 -3.35
CA VAL A 7 5.81 3.00 -2.25
C VAL A 7 5.73 4.48 -2.59
N TYR A 8 4.52 5.02 -2.49
CA TYR A 8 4.25 6.43 -2.69
C TYR A 8 3.64 7.04 -1.45
N TRP A 9 3.87 8.31 -1.26
CA TRP A 9 3.14 9.11 -0.30
C TRP A 9 1.74 9.32 -0.88
N VAL A 10 0.71 8.82 -0.20
CA VAL A 10 -0.66 8.79 -0.75
C VAL A 10 -1.59 9.58 0.14
N GLU A 11 -2.41 10.43 -0.49
CA GLU A 11 -3.46 11.17 0.21
C GLU A 11 -4.69 10.28 0.34
N LEU A 12 -5.03 9.90 1.56
CA LEU A 12 -6.10 8.93 1.84
C LEU A 12 -7.42 9.56 2.27
N ASP A 13 -7.43 10.84 2.62
CA ASP A 13 -8.66 11.52 3.00
C ASP A 13 -9.52 11.83 1.77
N PRO A 14 -10.84 11.83 1.88
CA PRO A 14 -11.61 11.45 3.08
C PRO A 14 -11.73 9.94 3.24
N THR A 15 -11.83 9.49 4.50
CA THR A 15 -12.04 8.09 4.84
C THR A 15 -13.23 7.97 5.78
N ILE A 16 -13.72 6.72 5.97
CA ILE A 16 -14.92 6.46 6.77
C ILE A 16 -14.58 5.49 7.90
N GLY A 17 -15.03 5.81 9.10
CA GLY A 17 -14.92 4.90 10.24
C GLY A 17 -13.49 4.66 10.70
N SER A 18 -13.12 3.39 10.84
CA SER A 18 -11.81 2.97 11.35
C SER A 18 -10.73 2.86 10.28
N GLU A 19 -11.03 3.26 9.05
CA GLU A 19 -10.02 3.27 7.98
C GLU A 19 -8.91 4.26 8.30
N ILE A 20 -7.69 3.93 7.88
CA ILE A 20 -6.55 4.80 8.08
C ILE A 20 -6.73 6.10 7.28
N GLN A 21 -6.42 7.23 7.91
CA GLN A 21 -6.69 8.56 7.37
C GLN A 21 -5.41 9.32 7.06
N LYS A 22 -5.59 10.49 6.45
CA LYS A 22 -4.54 11.46 6.14
C LYS A 22 -3.62 10.95 5.05
N THR A 23 -2.47 11.57 4.93
CA THR A 23 -1.45 11.17 3.96
C THR A 23 -0.54 10.15 4.61
N ARG A 24 -0.35 9.02 3.95
CA ARG A 24 0.43 7.89 4.47
C ARG A 24 1.22 7.26 3.34
N PRO A 25 2.32 6.55 3.65
CA PRO A 25 2.93 5.70 2.64
C PRO A 25 1.95 4.62 2.20
N GLY A 26 1.93 4.35 0.91
CA GLY A 26 1.09 3.30 0.33
C GLY A 26 1.89 2.46 -0.64
N LEU A 27 1.75 1.14 -0.50
CA LEU A 27 2.39 0.17 -1.38
C LEU A 27 1.51 -0.07 -2.59
N ILE A 28 2.06 0.06 -3.78
CA ILE A 28 1.32 -0.25 -5.02
C ILE A 28 1.27 -1.77 -5.17
N VAL A 29 0.06 -2.34 -5.06
CA VAL A 29 -0.13 -3.78 -5.18
C VAL A 29 -0.78 -4.17 -6.50
N SER A 30 -1.36 -3.24 -7.24
CA SER A 30 -1.96 -3.50 -8.54
C SER A 30 -0.89 -3.87 -9.58
N PRO A 31 -1.23 -4.74 -10.53
CA PRO A 31 -0.27 -5.18 -11.55
C PRO A 31 0.10 -4.04 -12.50
N ASP A 32 1.26 -4.15 -13.13
CA ASP A 32 1.81 -3.07 -13.95
C ASP A 32 0.97 -2.77 -15.19
N ASP A 33 0.28 -3.74 -15.75
CA ASP A 33 -0.62 -3.49 -16.88
C ASP A 33 -1.80 -2.62 -16.47
N MET A 34 -2.36 -2.86 -15.28
CA MET A 34 -3.39 -1.99 -14.72
C MET A 34 -2.83 -0.59 -14.44
N ASN A 35 -1.64 -0.53 -13.84
CA ASN A 35 -1.01 0.73 -13.50
C ASN A 35 -0.73 1.60 -14.73
N ALA A 36 -0.47 0.97 -15.87
CA ALA A 36 -0.22 1.70 -17.11
C ALA A 36 -1.52 2.13 -17.80
N ALA A 37 -2.57 1.29 -17.72
CA ALA A 37 -3.77 1.47 -18.54
C ALA A 37 -4.86 2.32 -17.87
N LEU A 38 -4.94 2.33 -16.54
CA LEU A 38 -6.04 2.97 -15.82
C LEU A 38 -5.58 4.21 -15.06
N PRO A 39 -6.50 5.16 -14.82
CA PRO A 39 -6.19 6.33 -13.98
C PRO A 39 -6.16 6.00 -12.50
N ARG A 40 -6.45 4.76 -12.12
CA ARG A 40 -6.51 4.30 -10.73
C ARG A 40 -5.48 3.22 -10.48
N VAL A 41 -5.08 3.08 -9.21
CA VAL A 41 -4.20 2.01 -8.74
C VAL A 41 -4.77 1.43 -7.45
N ILE A 42 -4.36 0.21 -7.10
CA ILE A 42 -4.72 -0.39 -5.82
C ILE A 42 -3.52 -0.29 -4.90
N ILE A 43 -3.73 0.24 -3.70
CA ILE A 43 -2.68 0.42 -2.72
C ILE A 43 -3.02 -0.26 -1.41
N ALA A 44 -1.97 -0.57 -0.65
CA ALA A 44 -2.08 -0.99 0.75
C ALA A 44 -1.37 0.06 1.61
N PRO A 45 -2.07 0.68 2.57
CA PRO A 45 -1.43 1.67 3.44
C PRO A 45 -0.34 1.04 4.29
N ILE A 46 0.68 1.81 4.61
CA ILE A 46 1.77 1.39 5.49
C ILE A 46 1.74 2.29 6.73
N THR A 47 1.84 1.68 7.91
CA THR A 47 1.84 2.42 9.16
C THR A 47 2.86 1.85 10.13
N SER A 48 3.44 2.71 10.96
CA SER A 48 4.30 2.28 12.07
C SER A 48 3.49 1.92 13.31
N ARG A 49 2.16 2.08 13.28
CA ARG A 49 1.28 1.89 14.43
C ARG A 49 0.15 0.89 14.11
N GLY A 50 0.47 -0.22 13.55
CA GLY A 50 -0.55 -1.22 13.25
C GLY A 50 -0.67 -2.27 14.34
N GLN A 51 -1.90 -2.75 14.58
CA GLN A 51 -2.09 -3.92 15.42
C GLN A 51 -1.47 -5.12 14.71
N PRO A 52 -0.69 -5.95 15.40
CA PRO A 52 -0.06 -7.11 14.75
C PRO A 52 -1.11 -8.16 14.37
N LEU A 53 -1.18 -8.41 13.05
CA LEU A 53 -2.04 -9.43 12.47
C LEU A 53 -1.26 -10.16 11.37
N GLY A 54 -1.62 -11.41 11.10
CA GLY A 54 -0.97 -12.18 10.05
C GLY A 54 -1.09 -11.55 8.66
N CYS A 55 -2.18 -10.81 8.41
CA CYS A 55 -2.39 -10.12 7.15
C CYS A 55 -1.73 -8.73 7.08
N ARG A 56 -0.92 -8.40 8.09
CA ARG A 56 -0.19 -7.13 8.16
C ARG A 56 1.30 -7.41 8.29
N PRO A 57 1.98 -7.76 7.19
CA PRO A 57 3.39 -8.10 7.27
C PRO A 57 4.22 -6.95 7.81
N GLU A 58 5.16 -7.30 8.68
CA GLU A 58 6.10 -6.34 9.23
C GLU A 58 7.25 -6.16 8.27
N VAL A 59 7.56 -4.90 7.97
CA VAL A 59 8.65 -4.56 7.07
C VAL A 59 9.46 -3.43 7.68
N HIS A 60 10.74 -3.39 7.35
CA HIS A 60 11.59 -2.27 7.70
C HIS A 60 11.61 -1.33 6.50
N PHE A 61 10.99 -0.17 6.64
CA PHE A 61 10.89 0.78 5.55
C PHE A 61 11.21 2.19 6.03
N ASN A 62 12.04 2.85 5.27
CA ASN A 62 12.40 4.26 5.50
C ASN A 62 12.93 4.50 6.91
N GLY A 63 13.73 3.55 7.43
CA GLY A 63 14.34 3.64 8.75
C GLY A 63 13.43 3.28 9.90
N LYS A 64 12.23 2.76 9.63
CA LYS A 64 11.25 2.43 10.67
C LYS A 64 10.67 1.04 10.47
N GLU A 65 10.41 0.37 11.58
CA GLU A 65 9.60 -0.85 11.56
C GLU A 65 8.16 -0.46 11.26
N SER A 66 7.59 -1.05 10.24
CA SER A 66 6.27 -0.69 9.74
C SER A 66 5.47 -1.94 9.40
N ARG A 67 4.16 -1.76 9.22
CA ARG A 67 3.29 -2.85 8.80
C ARG A 67 2.55 -2.43 7.54
N ILE A 68 2.44 -3.35 6.60
CA ILE A 68 1.64 -3.17 5.39
C ILE A 68 0.22 -3.64 5.71
N LEU A 69 -0.75 -2.74 5.61
CA LEU A 69 -2.14 -3.04 5.95
C LEU A 69 -2.85 -3.68 4.75
N LEU A 70 -2.55 -4.94 4.48
CA LEU A 70 -3.15 -5.65 3.35
C LEU A 70 -4.65 -5.84 3.54
N ASP A 71 -5.15 -5.76 4.77
CA ASP A 71 -6.58 -5.81 5.07
C ASP A 71 -7.31 -4.50 4.72
N GLN A 72 -6.57 -3.44 4.41
CA GLN A 72 -7.14 -2.13 4.06
C GLN A 72 -6.79 -1.72 2.64
N LEU A 73 -6.78 -2.68 1.73
CA LEU A 73 -6.58 -2.38 0.31
C LEU A 73 -7.62 -1.38 -0.17
N ARG A 74 -7.19 -0.42 -0.97
CA ARG A 74 -8.13 0.52 -1.57
C ARG A 74 -7.66 0.96 -2.93
N CYS A 75 -8.64 1.23 -3.78
CA CYS A 75 -8.42 1.75 -5.11
C CYS A 75 -8.42 3.28 -5.02
N VAL A 76 -7.36 3.90 -5.50
CA VAL A 76 -7.24 5.36 -5.45
C VAL A 76 -6.91 5.90 -6.83
N ASP A 77 -7.32 7.13 -7.10
CA ASP A 77 -6.92 7.83 -8.31
C ASP A 77 -5.43 8.16 -8.25
N LYS A 78 -4.74 8.06 -9.38
CA LYS A 78 -3.31 8.36 -9.43
C LYS A 78 -2.98 9.78 -8.96
N GLN A 79 -3.93 10.69 -9.02
CA GLN A 79 -3.72 12.07 -8.53
C GLN A 79 -3.51 12.12 -7.02
N ARG A 80 -3.89 11.07 -6.30
CA ARG A 80 -3.65 10.98 -4.86
C ARG A 80 -2.24 10.54 -4.52
N LEU A 81 -1.49 10.05 -5.50
CA LEU A 81 -0.09 9.67 -5.32
C LEU A 81 0.77 10.92 -5.37
N LYS A 82 1.57 11.13 -4.33
CA LYS A 82 2.49 12.26 -4.25
C LYS A 82 3.91 11.77 -4.54
N ALA A 83 4.86 12.02 -3.69
CA ALA A 83 6.25 11.63 -3.94
C ALA A 83 6.46 10.12 -3.86
N ARG A 84 7.28 9.58 -4.75
CA ARG A 84 7.75 8.20 -4.64
C ARG A 84 8.73 8.10 -3.48
N MET A 85 8.52 7.14 -2.60
CA MET A 85 9.34 6.97 -1.40
C MET A 85 10.34 5.83 -1.50
N GLY A 86 10.13 4.89 -2.41
CA GLY A 86 10.97 3.71 -2.52
C GLY A 86 10.21 2.52 -3.05
N ALA A 87 10.65 1.32 -2.68
CA ALA A 87 10.01 0.07 -3.10
C ALA A 87 10.19 -0.99 -2.02
N ILE A 88 9.27 -1.95 -1.97
CA ILE A 88 9.35 -3.10 -1.07
C ILE A 88 9.33 -4.35 -1.95
N PRO A 89 10.31 -5.25 -1.83
CA PRO A 89 10.35 -6.47 -2.63
C PRO A 89 9.10 -7.32 -2.44
N ALA A 90 8.65 -7.95 -3.51
CA ALA A 90 7.42 -8.74 -3.51
C ALA A 90 7.46 -9.91 -2.54
N ASP A 91 8.64 -10.46 -2.25
CA ASP A 91 8.79 -11.58 -1.32
C ASP A 91 8.39 -11.22 0.13
N GLN A 92 8.25 -9.93 0.43
CA GLN A 92 7.86 -9.49 1.78
C GLN A 92 6.33 -9.37 1.95
N TRP A 93 5.54 -9.41 0.88
CA TRP A 93 4.10 -9.18 1.00
C TRP A 93 3.24 -9.99 0.04
N GLN A 94 3.76 -10.42 -1.10
CA GLN A 94 2.94 -10.99 -2.17
C GLN A 94 2.26 -12.29 -1.77
N ALA A 95 2.98 -13.20 -1.11
CA ALA A 95 2.40 -14.48 -0.69
C ALA A 95 1.26 -14.29 0.29
N ILE A 96 1.39 -13.34 1.21
CA ILE A 96 0.35 -13.03 2.20
C ILE A 96 -0.89 -12.48 1.49
N LEU A 97 -0.70 -11.58 0.54
CA LEU A 97 -1.82 -11.02 -0.22
C LEU A 97 -2.56 -12.11 -0.99
N LEU A 98 -1.84 -13.00 -1.65
CA LEU A 98 -2.46 -14.09 -2.40
C LEU A 98 -3.25 -15.02 -1.48
N GLU A 99 -2.74 -15.33 -0.31
CA GLU A 99 -3.44 -16.16 0.67
C GLU A 99 -4.74 -15.51 1.12
N MET A 100 -4.73 -14.21 1.33
CA MET A 100 -5.94 -13.47 1.74
C MET A 100 -7.03 -13.51 0.68
N LEU A 101 -6.66 -13.56 -0.60
CA LEU A 101 -7.58 -13.48 -1.72
C LEU A 101 -7.98 -14.83 -2.30
N SER A 102 -7.42 -15.91 -1.78
CA SER A 102 -7.72 -17.25 -2.29
C SER A 102 -8.84 -17.94 -1.54
#